data_cd146f088f3044d1a4ae1800ad951857
#
_entry.id   cd146f088f3044d1a4ae1800ad951857
#
_cell.length_a   1.000
_cell.length_b   1.000
_cell.length_c   1.000
_cell.angle_alpha   90.00
_cell.angle_beta   90.00
_cell.angle_gamma   90.00
#
_symmetry.space_group_name_H-M   'P 1'
#
loop_
_entity.id
_entity.type
_entity.pdbx_description
1 polymer ?
#
loop_
_entity_poly.entity_id
_entity_poly.type
_entity_poly.pdbx_seq_one_letter_code
_entity_poly.pdbx_strand_id
1 'polypeptide(L)'
;MPLAFRNLTITPDAPVSEWPTEAVQAALERGDLADWHRIVAAVQADPWGRTARQLEEVLSHSRPYGITEAMQTVLSRVRQRAEESERAAVAAEIREAVERSGLSQAEFASRIGTSASRLSTYASGKVTPSATLMLRIRRVAERRSRDEQQPHGSGTVHG
;
A
#
# COMPACT_ATOMS: atom_id res chain seq x y z
N MET A 1 33.69 -15.04 1.78
CA MET A 1 33.85 -14.51 3.14
C MET A 1 32.48 -14.07 3.66
N PRO A 2 32.14 -14.35 4.90
CA PRO A 2 30.91 -13.85 5.48
C PRO A 2 30.92 -12.30 5.53
N LEU A 3 29.78 -11.70 5.35
CA LEU A 3 29.62 -10.25 5.44
C LEU A 3 29.99 -9.76 6.84
N ALA A 4 30.78 -8.71 6.92
CA ALA A 4 31.13 -8.04 8.15
C ALA A 4 31.00 -6.53 7.97
N PHE A 5 30.42 -5.87 8.95
CA PHE A 5 30.29 -4.42 8.98
C PHE A 5 31.45 -3.80 9.76
N ARG A 6 32.34 -3.15 9.05
CA ARG A 6 33.47 -2.42 9.68
C ARG A 6 32.99 -1.07 10.18
N ASN A 7 33.38 -0.72 11.38
CA ASN A 7 33.06 0.58 12.00
C ASN A 7 31.56 0.87 12.21
N LEU A 8 30.73 -0.15 12.20
CA LEU A 8 29.33 -0.04 12.53
C LEU A 8 29.03 -0.74 13.87
N THR A 9 28.11 -0.19 14.62
CA THR A 9 27.67 -0.75 15.91
C THR A 9 26.72 -1.95 15.74
N ILE A 10 26.22 -2.16 14.53
CA ILE A 10 25.29 -3.25 14.20
C ILE A 10 26.02 -4.41 13.54
N THR A 11 25.53 -5.63 13.77
CA THR A 11 26.03 -6.84 13.13
C THR A 11 25.16 -7.28 11.97
N PRO A 12 25.69 -8.05 10.99
CA PRO A 12 24.90 -8.58 9.88
C PRO A 12 23.75 -9.48 10.30
N ASP A 13 23.79 -10.06 11.51
CA ASP A 13 22.74 -10.92 12.05
C ASP A 13 21.47 -10.15 12.48
N ALA A 14 21.61 -8.85 12.71
CA ALA A 14 20.46 -7.99 13.03
C ALA A 14 19.48 -7.95 11.87
N PRO A 15 18.16 -7.77 12.14
CA PRO A 15 17.18 -7.59 11.07
C PRO A 15 17.57 -6.48 10.11
N VAL A 16 17.37 -6.69 8.81
CA VAL A 16 17.72 -5.69 7.77
C VAL A 16 17.00 -4.37 8.00
N SER A 17 15.80 -4.40 8.56
CA SER A 17 15.05 -3.18 8.93
C SER A 17 15.77 -2.28 9.96
N GLU A 18 16.74 -2.83 10.69
CA GLU A 18 17.57 -2.10 11.67
C GLU A 18 18.91 -1.64 11.08
N TRP A 19 19.25 -2.06 9.87
CA TRP A 19 20.51 -1.70 9.26
C TRP A 19 20.57 -0.20 8.92
N PRO A 20 21.69 0.48 9.18
CA PRO A 20 21.92 1.81 8.62
C PRO A 20 22.20 1.72 7.11
N THR A 21 22.13 2.85 6.41
CA THR A 21 22.36 2.91 4.95
C THR A 21 23.74 2.36 4.56
N GLU A 22 24.75 2.60 5.35
CA GLU A 22 26.10 2.09 5.14
C GLU A 22 26.17 0.56 5.17
N ALA A 23 25.35 -0.08 5.99
CA ALA A 23 25.25 -1.52 6.06
C ALA A 23 24.60 -2.11 4.80
N VAL A 24 23.55 -1.46 4.29
CA VAL A 24 22.92 -1.81 3.02
C VAL A 24 23.92 -1.70 1.87
N GLN A 25 24.66 -0.60 1.81
CA GLN A 25 25.72 -0.39 0.82
C GLN A 25 26.79 -1.48 0.90
N ALA A 26 27.29 -1.77 2.09
CA ALA A 26 28.30 -2.80 2.32
C ALA A 26 27.81 -4.20 1.86
N ALA A 27 26.55 -4.53 2.13
CA ALA A 27 25.95 -5.78 1.70
C ALA A 27 25.86 -5.89 0.16
N LEU A 28 25.54 -4.81 -0.52
CA LEU A 28 25.50 -4.79 -1.99
C LEU A 28 26.89 -4.88 -2.61
N GLU A 29 27.89 -4.26 -2.00
CA GLU A 29 29.26 -4.24 -2.54
C GLU A 29 30.05 -5.51 -2.22
N ARG A 30 29.84 -6.09 -1.05
CA ARG A 30 30.69 -7.16 -0.50
C ARG A 30 29.92 -8.38 -0.01
N GLY A 31 28.60 -8.30 0.08
CA GLY A 31 27.75 -9.40 0.48
C GLY A 31 27.58 -10.46 -0.62
N ASP A 32 26.91 -11.54 -0.28
CA ASP A 32 26.56 -12.61 -1.19
C ASP A 32 25.07 -12.59 -1.54
N LEU A 33 24.65 -13.57 -2.34
CA LEU A 33 23.27 -13.71 -2.78
C LEU A 33 22.27 -13.82 -1.60
N ALA A 34 22.67 -14.47 -0.50
CA ALA A 34 21.83 -14.58 0.69
C ALA A 34 21.59 -13.22 1.36
N ASP A 35 22.61 -12.37 1.43
CA ASP A 35 22.49 -11.00 1.93
C ASP A 35 21.59 -10.15 1.05
N TRP A 36 21.72 -10.27 -0.25
CA TRP A 36 20.89 -9.56 -1.23
C TRP A 36 19.42 -9.99 -1.15
N HIS A 37 19.15 -11.29 -1.00
CA HIS A 37 17.79 -11.79 -0.79
C HIS A 37 17.14 -11.25 0.47
N ARG A 38 17.92 -11.05 1.53
CA ARG A 38 17.42 -10.42 2.78
C ARG A 38 16.99 -8.98 2.55
N ILE A 39 17.77 -8.21 1.79
CA ILE A 39 17.40 -6.83 1.41
C ILE A 39 16.13 -6.83 0.56
N VAL A 40 16.05 -7.70 -0.45
CA VAL A 40 14.86 -7.84 -1.30
C VAL A 40 13.63 -8.20 -0.47
N ALA A 41 13.75 -9.15 0.46
CA ALA A 41 12.64 -9.54 1.33
C ALA A 41 12.15 -8.36 2.20
N ALA A 42 13.06 -7.53 2.73
CA ALA A 42 12.70 -6.35 3.50
C ALA A 42 11.99 -5.29 2.65
N VAL A 43 12.41 -5.09 1.40
CA VAL A 43 11.77 -4.19 0.44
C VAL A 43 10.39 -4.70 0.03
N GLN A 44 10.24 -6.01 -0.17
CA GLN A 44 8.94 -6.62 -0.47
C GLN A 44 7.95 -6.48 0.68
N ALA A 45 8.43 -6.61 1.92
CA ALA A 45 7.60 -6.46 3.13
C ALA A 45 7.10 -5.03 3.33
N ASP A 46 7.91 -4.03 2.97
CA ASP A 46 7.55 -2.62 3.06
C ASP A 46 8.13 -1.83 1.89
N PRO A 47 7.42 -1.78 0.75
CA PRO A 47 7.93 -1.21 -0.51
C PRO A 47 8.26 0.29 -0.45
N TRP A 48 7.69 1.02 0.52
CA TRP A 48 7.88 2.46 0.72
C TRP A 48 8.60 2.77 2.03
N GLY A 49 9.03 1.73 2.73
CA GLY A 49 9.64 1.81 4.05
C GLY A 49 11.11 2.21 4.02
N ARG A 50 11.71 2.12 5.20
CA ARG A 50 13.09 2.54 5.44
C ARG A 50 14.10 1.82 4.54
N THR A 51 14.03 0.49 4.45
CA THR A 51 14.99 -0.30 3.65
C THR A 51 14.88 0.02 2.16
N ALA A 52 13.66 0.17 1.64
CA ALA A 52 13.45 0.56 0.25
C ALA A 52 14.06 1.95 -0.06
N ARG A 53 13.90 2.90 0.84
CA ARG A 53 14.50 4.24 0.71
C ARG A 53 16.02 4.21 0.82
N GLN A 54 16.57 3.39 1.71
CA GLN A 54 18.01 3.19 1.84
C GLN A 54 18.59 2.56 0.56
N LEU A 55 17.92 1.55 0.02
CA LEU A 55 18.31 0.93 -1.25
C LEU A 55 18.31 1.95 -2.40
N GLU A 56 17.25 2.74 -2.52
CA GLU A 56 17.15 3.81 -3.51
C GLU A 56 18.29 4.83 -3.38
N GLU A 57 18.60 5.25 -2.16
CA GLU A 57 19.72 6.16 -1.88
C GLU A 57 21.07 5.55 -2.28
N VAL A 58 21.35 4.31 -1.88
CA VAL A 58 22.59 3.62 -2.26
C VAL A 58 22.73 3.51 -3.77
N LEU A 59 21.67 3.13 -4.48
CA LEU A 59 21.68 2.97 -5.93
C LEU A 59 21.83 4.31 -6.67
N SER A 60 21.47 5.43 -6.04
CA SER A 60 21.64 6.76 -6.63
C SER A 60 23.06 7.33 -6.50
N HIS A 61 23.78 6.98 -5.44
CA HIS A 61 25.11 7.52 -5.11
C HIS A 61 26.26 6.54 -5.38
N SER A 62 26.00 5.26 -5.21
CA SER A 62 26.95 4.18 -5.40
C SER A 62 26.42 3.22 -6.45
N ARG A 63 27.28 2.75 -7.34
CA ARG A 63 26.92 1.76 -8.34
C ARG A 63 27.74 0.49 -8.16
N PRO A 64 27.36 -0.36 -7.18
CA PRO A 64 28.02 -1.65 -7.01
C PRO A 64 28.00 -2.45 -8.30
N TYR A 65 29.17 -2.89 -8.74
CA TYR A 65 29.31 -3.59 -10.00
C TYR A 65 28.46 -4.87 -10.05
N GLY A 66 27.69 -5.02 -11.13
CA GLY A 66 26.91 -6.21 -11.43
C GLY A 66 25.57 -6.34 -10.68
N ILE A 67 25.32 -5.50 -9.66
CA ILE A 67 24.09 -5.61 -8.83
C ILE A 67 23.14 -4.42 -9.00
N THR A 68 23.64 -3.26 -9.40
CA THR A 68 22.85 -2.01 -9.42
C THR A 68 21.61 -2.14 -10.29
N GLU A 69 21.74 -2.62 -11.54
CA GLU A 69 20.62 -2.75 -12.47
C GLU A 69 19.59 -3.78 -11.99
N ALA A 70 20.06 -4.90 -11.46
CA ALA A 70 19.18 -5.92 -10.89
C ALA A 70 18.37 -5.38 -9.71
N MET A 71 18.99 -4.64 -8.79
CA MET A 71 18.32 -4.05 -7.64
C MET A 71 17.38 -2.91 -8.02
N GLN A 72 17.72 -2.09 -9.03
CA GLN A 72 16.81 -1.09 -9.58
C GLN A 72 15.55 -1.74 -10.17
N THR A 73 15.71 -2.83 -10.90
CA THR A 73 14.60 -3.60 -11.45
C THR A 73 13.73 -4.18 -10.35
N VAL A 74 14.33 -4.78 -9.33
CA VAL A 74 13.60 -5.33 -8.16
C VAL A 74 12.79 -4.24 -7.48
N LEU A 75 13.40 -3.11 -7.14
CA LEU A 75 12.75 -2.00 -6.46
C LEU A 75 11.56 -1.46 -7.27
N SER A 76 11.76 -1.26 -8.58
CA SER A 76 10.72 -0.80 -9.49
C SER A 76 9.54 -1.78 -9.56
N ARG A 77 9.82 -3.07 -9.72
CA ARG A 77 8.78 -4.10 -9.79
C ARG A 77 8.01 -4.28 -8.47
N VAL A 78 8.71 -4.23 -7.35
CA VAL A 78 8.09 -4.33 -6.02
C VAL A 78 7.12 -3.16 -5.80
N ARG A 79 7.54 -1.94 -6.11
CA ARG A 79 6.70 -0.74 -6.00
C ARG A 79 5.52 -0.76 -6.96
N GLN A 80 5.72 -1.20 -8.20
CA GLN A 80 4.63 -1.35 -9.16
C GLN A 80 3.55 -2.33 -8.68
N ARG A 81 3.95 -3.48 -8.16
CA ARG A 81 3.03 -4.47 -7.60
C ARG A 81 2.28 -3.93 -6.37
N ALA A 82 2.96 -3.16 -5.53
CA ALA A 82 2.33 -2.52 -4.38
C ALA A 82 1.25 -1.52 -4.84
N GLU A 83 1.54 -0.67 -5.81
CA GLU A 83 0.58 0.28 -6.39
C GLU A 83 -0.63 -0.43 -7.04
N GLU A 84 -0.40 -1.50 -7.78
CA GLU A 84 -1.47 -2.31 -8.37
C GLU A 84 -2.36 -2.93 -7.29
N SER A 85 -1.77 -3.45 -6.22
CA SER A 85 -2.49 -4.02 -5.08
C SER A 85 -3.31 -2.94 -4.33
N GLU A 86 -2.75 -1.77 -4.15
CA GLU A 86 -3.42 -0.63 -3.51
C GLU A 86 -4.62 -0.16 -4.35
N ARG A 87 -4.47 -0.04 -5.67
CA ARG A 87 -5.59 0.29 -6.58
C ARG A 87 -6.69 -0.76 -6.52
N ALA A 88 -6.34 -2.03 -6.52
CA ALA A 88 -7.30 -3.12 -6.40
C ALA A 88 -8.05 -3.08 -5.06
N ALA A 89 -7.35 -2.77 -3.96
CA ALA A 89 -7.95 -2.63 -2.65
C ALA A 89 -8.94 -1.45 -2.59
N VAL A 90 -8.58 -0.32 -3.18
CA VAL A 90 -9.49 0.85 -3.28
C VAL A 90 -10.74 0.50 -4.09
N ALA A 91 -10.58 -0.15 -5.25
CA ALA A 91 -11.71 -0.59 -6.06
C ALA A 91 -12.64 -1.55 -5.30
N ALA A 92 -12.07 -2.50 -4.56
CA ALA A 92 -12.83 -3.43 -3.73
C ALA A 92 -13.60 -2.71 -2.61
N GLU A 93 -12.97 -1.75 -1.93
CA GLU A 93 -13.61 -0.92 -0.91
C GLU A 93 -14.82 -0.14 -1.47
N ILE A 94 -14.68 0.39 -2.68
CA ILE A 94 -15.78 1.11 -3.35
C ILE A 94 -16.94 0.16 -3.66
N ARG A 95 -16.67 -1.01 -4.23
CA ARG A 95 -17.71 -2.02 -4.50
C ARG A 95 -18.43 -2.45 -3.23
N GLU A 96 -17.72 -2.70 -2.16
CA GLU A 96 -18.28 -3.05 -0.85
C GLU A 96 -19.13 -1.91 -0.27
N ALA A 97 -18.69 -0.66 -0.41
CA ALA A 97 -19.44 0.50 0.04
C ALA A 97 -20.78 0.64 -0.69
N VAL A 98 -20.78 0.47 -2.01
CA VAL A 98 -22.00 0.49 -2.83
C VAL A 98 -22.96 -0.62 -2.40
N GLU A 99 -22.45 -1.84 -2.24
CA GLU A 99 -23.25 -3.00 -1.82
C GLU A 99 -23.86 -2.79 -0.43
N ARG A 100 -23.06 -2.38 0.55
CA ARG A 100 -23.54 -2.11 1.91
C ARG A 100 -24.56 -0.98 2.01
N SER A 101 -24.47 -0.02 1.08
CA SER A 101 -25.43 1.09 1.05
C SER A 101 -26.84 0.66 0.68
N GLY A 102 -27.01 -0.46 -0.01
CA GLY A 102 -28.29 -0.92 -0.57
C GLY A 102 -28.85 0.00 -1.65
N LEU A 103 -28.09 1.00 -2.09
CA LEU A 103 -28.48 1.92 -3.15
C LEU A 103 -28.11 1.36 -4.53
N SER A 104 -28.82 1.81 -5.57
CA SER A 104 -28.39 1.59 -6.94
C SER A 104 -27.08 2.37 -7.21
N GLN A 105 -26.34 1.97 -8.25
CA GLN A 105 -25.13 2.71 -8.64
C GLN A 105 -25.42 4.17 -8.98
N ALA A 106 -26.53 4.45 -9.65
CA ALA A 106 -26.94 5.81 -9.99
C ALA A 106 -27.22 6.66 -8.74
N GLU A 107 -27.96 6.10 -7.78
CA GLU A 107 -28.25 6.78 -6.51
C GLU A 107 -27.00 7.01 -5.68
N PHE A 108 -26.15 6.00 -5.56
CA PHE A 108 -24.87 6.12 -4.85
C PHE A 108 -23.99 7.19 -5.47
N ALA A 109 -23.82 7.17 -6.79
CA ALA A 109 -23.05 8.17 -7.54
C ALA A 109 -23.58 9.59 -7.29
N SER A 110 -24.89 9.77 -7.34
CA SER A 110 -25.53 11.06 -7.07
C SER A 110 -25.21 11.56 -5.65
N ARG A 111 -25.26 10.71 -4.65
CA ARG A 111 -24.98 11.07 -3.25
C ARG A 111 -23.54 11.46 -2.97
N ILE A 112 -22.59 10.93 -3.72
CA ILE A 112 -21.18 11.30 -3.60
C ILE A 112 -20.77 12.44 -4.55
N GLY A 113 -21.70 12.94 -5.37
CA GLY A 113 -21.47 14.04 -6.30
C GLY A 113 -20.72 13.67 -7.57
N THR A 114 -20.98 12.46 -8.11
CA THR A 114 -20.39 11.99 -9.37
C THR A 114 -21.45 11.31 -10.26
N SER A 115 -21.06 10.90 -11.45
CA SER A 115 -21.94 10.14 -12.37
C SER A 115 -21.81 8.64 -12.16
N ALA A 116 -22.84 7.89 -12.55
CA ALA A 116 -22.81 6.42 -12.53
C ALA A 116 -21.67 5.87 -13.39
N SER A 117 -21.38 6.48 -14.52
CA SER A 117 -20.28 6.12 -15.42
C SER A 117 -18.91 6.30 -14.71
N ARG A 118 -18.69 7.41 -14.03
CA ARG A 118 -17.47 7.64 -13.25
C ARG A 118 -17.35 6.67 -12.09
N LEU A 119 -18.42 6.43 -11.35
CA LEU A 119 -18.42 5.44 -10.28
C LEU A 119 -18.02 4.05 -10.80
N SER A 120 -18.49 3.64 -11.96
CA SER A 120 -18.09 2.39 -12.60
C SER A 120 -16.59 2.32 -12.89
N THR A 121 -15.96 3.41 -13.31
CA THR A 121 -14.49 3.44 -13.52
C THR A 121 -13.72 3.32 -12.21
N TYR A 122 -14.23 3.87 -11.12
CA TYR A 122 -13.63 3.73 -9.77
C TYR A 122 -13.81 2.31 -9.24
N ALA A 123 -15.00 1.74 -9.37
CA ALA A 123 -15.30 0.38 -8.90
C ALA A 123 -14.53 -0.71 -9.68
N SER A 124 -14.17 -0.46 -10.94
CA SER A 124 -13.37 -1.38 -11.75
C SER A 124 -11.85 -1.23 -11.54
N GLY A 125 -11.41 -0.18 -10.85
CA GLY A 125 -9.98 0.11 -10.65
C GLY A 125 -9.31 0.80 -11.84
N LYS A 126 -10.03 1.17 -12.88
CA LYS A 126 -9.48 1.92 -14.03
C LYS A 126 -8.99 3.31 -13.65
N VAL A 127 -9.71 3.96 -12.75
CA VAL A 127 -9.38 5.28 -12.22
C VAL A 127 -9.42 5.24 -10.70
N THR A 128 -8.44 5.84 -10.05
CA THR A 128 -8.42 5.99 -8.59
C THR A 128 -9.12 7.30 -8.23
N PRO A 129 -10.14 7.28 -7.35
CA PRO A 129 -10.79 8.51 -6.91
C PRO A 129 -9.89 9.36 -6.03
N SER A 130 -10.21 10.63 -5.90
CA SER A 130 -9.53 11.52 -4.96
C SER A 130 -9.80 11.11 -3.50
N ALA A 131 -8.91 11.52 -2.59
CA ALA A 131 -9.10 11.29 -1.16
C ALA A 131 -10.41 11.88 -0.63
N THR A 132 -10.81 13.04 -1.13
CA THR A 132 -12.08 13.67 -0.75
C THR A 132 -13.29 12.88 -1.23
N LEU A 133 -13.22 12.29 -2.42
CA LEU A 133 -14.27 11.43 -2.93
C LEU A 133 -14.37 10.13 -2.13
N MET A 134 -13.23 9.53 -1.76
CA MET A 134 -13.20 8.36 -0.87
C MET A 134 -13.84 8.65 0.49
N LEU A 135 -13.63 9.82 1.04
CA LEU A 135 -14.27 10.24 2.28
C LEU A 135 -15.81 10.29 2.13
N ARG A 136 -16.31 10.83 1.01
CA ARG A 136 -17.76 10.83 0.72
C ARG A 136 -18.32 9.42 0.57
N ILE A 137 -17.60 8.55 -0.13
CA ILE A 137 -17.97 7.14 -0.31
C ILE A 137 -18.13 6.44 1.05
N ARG A 138 -17.17 6.58 1.93
CA ARG A 138 -17.20 6.00 3.27
C ARG A 138 -18.37 6.53 4.10
N ARG A 139 -18.61 7.84 4.06
CA ARG A 139 -19.73 8.47 4.78
C ARG A 139 -21.10 7.97 4.34
N VAL A 140 -21.32 7.77 3.05
CA VAL A 140 -22.58 7.22 2.53
C VAL A 140 -22.79 5.78 3.01
N ALA A 141 -21.75 4.95 2.96
CA ALA A 141 -21.81 3.58 3.46
C ALA A 141 -22.09 3.50 4.96
N GLU A 142 -21.48 4.36 5.77
CA GLU A 142 -21.65 4.40 7.24
C GLU A 142 -23.04 4.86 7.67
N ARG A 143 -23.63 5.83 6.98
CA ARG A 143 -24.98 6.32 7.30
C ARG A 143 -26.03 5.21 7.22
N ARG A 144 -25.95 4.38 6.17
CA ARG A 144 -26.88 3.26 6.00
C ARG A 144 -26.74 2.23 7.10
N SER A 145 -25.54 1.90 7.51
CA SER A 145 -25.29 0.96 8.62
C SER A 145 -25.87 1.45 9.96
N ARG A 146 -25.89 2.76 10.19
CA ARG A 146 -26.51 3.35 11.40
C ARG A 146 -28.02 3.29 11.35
N ASP A 147 -28.63 3.56 10.19
CA ASP A 147 -30.09 3.51 10.03
C ASP A 147 -30.64 2.08 10.22
N GLU A 148 -29.88 1.06 9.82
CA GLU A 148 -30.24 -0.35 10.06
C GLU A 148 -30.08 -0.80 11.52
N GLN A 149 -29.21 -0.15 12.29
CA GLN A 149 -28.98 -0.46 13.71
C GLN A 149 -29.95 0.24 14.65
N GLN A 150 -30.77 1.19 14.18
CA GLN A 150 -31.86 1.79 14.94
C GLN A 150 -33.18 1.09 14.59
N PRO A 151 -33.63 0.08 15.38
CA PRO A 151 -34.95 -0.46 15.17
C PRO A 151 -35.98 0.65 15.43
N HIS A 152 -36.92 0.81 14.54
CA HIS A 152 -38.07 1.67 14.73
C HIS A 152 -38.74 1.28 16.05
N GLY A 153 -38.60 2.14 17.06
CA GLY A 153 -39.37 2.05 18.27
C GLY A 153 -40.84 2.17 17.92
N SER A 154 -41.50 1.04 17.82
CA SER A 154 -42.94 0.98 17.70
C SER A 154 -43.55 1.57 19.00
N GLY A 155 -43.85 2.85 18.94
CA GLY A 155 -44.70 3.47 19.96
C GLY A 155 -46.09 2.89 19.81
N THR A 156 -46.38 1.84 20.59
CA THR A 156 -47.74 1.42 20.82
C THR A 156 -48.34 2.38 21.87
N VAL A 157 -48.99 3.40 21.38
CA VAL A 157 -49.87 4.20 22.20
C VAL A 157 -51.17 3.40 22.32
N HIS A 158 -51.41 2.81 23.50
CA HIS A 158 -52.75 2.41 23.94
C HIS A 158 -53.32 3.57 24.72
N GLY A 159 -54.26 4.25 24.12
CA GLY A 159 -55.22 5.09 24.78
C GLY A 159 -56.39 4.26 25.28
#